data_06eb9548a34d83eebd3be3c549dcf4bf
#
_entry.id   06eb9548a34d83eebd3be3c549dcf4bf
#
_cell.length_a   1.000
_cell.length_b   1.000
_cell.length_c   1.000
_cell.angle_alpha   90.00
_cell.angle_beta   90.00
_cell.angle_gamma   90.00
#
_symmetry.space_group_name_H-M   'P 1'
#
loop_
_entity.id
_entity.type
_entity.pdbx_description
1 polymer ?
#
loop_
_entity_poly.entity_id
_entity_poly.type
_entity_poly.pdbx_seq_one_letter_code
_entity_poly.pdbx_strand_id
1 'polypeptide(L)'
;MVQTSRQTRSSGRRRKPTNNRLLLVVDQSSSSKRAVEYVATVLASRRGFQLCLAHFLSQLPPEMLEFGGAEDPEREQQLDRQLKTEQQQWIATARKGAQPSLNWACARLHKAGLPASSLTTQFSDPFRAQNSVSEEILELARTNKCRTIVVGRRSLSWLRRLTAGKDLAEQLVQQGSGFTLWIVE
;
A
#
# COMPACT_ATOMS: atom_id res chain seq x y z
N MET A 1 29.71 -63.52 -0.15
CA MET A 1 28.66 -62.75 0.54
C MET A 1 28.88 -61.28 0.26
N VAL A 2 28.11 -60.70 -0.63
CA VAL A 2 28.22 -59.30 -1.02
C VAL A 2 27.01 -58.60 -0.42
N GLN A 3 27.23 -57.70 0.55
CA GLN A 3 26.16 -56.85 1.14
C GLN A 3 26.00 -55.60 0.29
N THR A 4 24.84 -55.48 -0.34
CA THR A 4 24.44 -54.31 -1.12
C THR A 4 23.74 -53.31 -0.20
N SER A 5 24.43 -52.24 0.16
CA SER A 5 23.86 -51.14 0.93
C SER A 5 22.96 -50.29 0.05
N ARG A 6 21.64 -50.33 0.29
CA ARG A 6 20.65 -49.43 -0.32
C ARG A 6 20.75 -48.05 0.33
N GLN A 7 21.31 -47.08 -0.37
CA GLN A 7 21.19 -45.68 -0.04
C GLN A 7 19.79 -45.17 -0.38
N THR A 8 18.98 -44.91 0.64
CA THR A 8 17.69 -44.18 0.52
C THR A 8 17.97 -42.70 0.27
N ARG A 9 17.86 -42.26 -0.98
CA ARG A 9 17.86 -40.83 -1.29
C ARG A 9 16.56 -40.19 -0.78
N SER A 10 16.62 -39.47 0.33
CA SER A 10 15.60 -38.59 0.79
C SER A 10 15.50 -37.41 -0.17
N SER A 11 14.48 -37.40 -1.04
CA SER A 11 14.14 -36.28 -1.90
C SER A 11 13.58 -35.19 -1.04
N GLY A 12 14.44 -34.27 -0.57
CA GLY A 12 14.03 -33.06 0.08
C GLY A 12 13.12 -32.24 -0.84
N ARG A 13 11.82 -32.30 -0.61
CA ARG A 13 10.82 -31.45 -1.26
C ARG A 13 11.24 -30.00 -0.98
N ARG A 14 11.89 -29.33 -1.95
CA ARG A 14 12.11 -27.88 -1.92
C ARG A 14 10.73 -27.22 -1.77
N ARG A 15 10.39 -26.78 -0.58
CA ARG A 15 9.22 -25.93 -0.35
C ARG A 15 9.39 -24.72 -1.25
N LYS A 16 8.44 -24.51 -2.18
CA LYS A 16 8.35 -23.25 -2.94
C LYS A 16 8.41 -22.11 -1.94
N PRO A 17 9.23 -21.06 -2.17
CA PRO A 17 9.28 -19.93 -1.26
C PRO A 17 7.86 -19.37 -1.13
N THR A 18 7.29 -19.49 0.06
CA THR A 18 6.02 -18.85 0.37
C THR A 18 6.25 -17.36 0.28
N ASN A 19 5.49 -16.69 -0.59
CA ASN A 19 5.58 -15.23 -0.71
C ASN A 19 4.91 -14.60 0.51
N ASN A 20 5.72 -14.31 1.53
CA ASN A 20 5.28 -13.73 2.80
C ASN A 20 5.26 -12.18 2.76
N ARG A 21 4.97 -11.59 1.60
CA ARG A 21 4.87 -10.14 1.44
C ARG A 21 3.42 -9.70 1.57
N LEU A 22 3.20 -8.74 2.46
CA LEU A 22 1.89 -8.14 2.71
C LEU A 22 1.93 -6.64 2.36
N LEU A 23 0.85 -6.17 1.75
CA LEU A 23 0.54 -4.75 1.65
C LEU A 23 -0.44 -4.40 2.76
N LEU A 24 -0.08 -3.44 3.61
CA LEU A 24 -0.94 -2.93 4.67
C LEU A 24 -1.30 -1.47 4.35
N VAL A 25 -2.59 -1.23 4.12
CA VAL A 25 -3.09 0.13 3.88
C VAL A 25 -3.22 0.86 5.21
N VAL A 26 -2.53 1.99 5.32
CA VAL A 26 -2.45 2.79 6.56
C VAL A 26 -2.99 4.20 6.31
N ASP A 27 -3.94 4.61 7.14
CA ASP A 27 -4.46 5.98 7.20
C ASP A 27 -4.71 6.42 8.66
N GLN A 28 -5.35 7.56 8.85
CA GLN A 28 -5.64 8.10 10.17
C GLN A 28 -6.89 7.48 10.84
N SER A 29 -7.62 6.62 10.14
CA SER A 29 -8.87 6.04 10.62
C SER A 29 -8.67 5.04 11.76
N SER A 30 -9.68 4.90 12.60
CA SER A 30 -9.68 3.89 13.66
C SER A 30 -9.64 2.46 13.12
N SER A 31 -10.24 2.21 11.95
CA SER A 31 -10.21 0.88 11.31
C SER A 31 -8.82 0.54 10.76
N SER A 32 -8.09 1.52 10.23
CA SER A 32 -6.69 1.32 9.84
C SER A 32 -5.82 1.00 11.06
N LYS A 33 -6.02 1.71 12.17
CA LYS A 33 -5.31 1.41 13.42
C LYS A 33 -5.59 -0.02 13.90
N ARG A 34 -6.85 -0.48 13.85
CA ARG A 34 -7.19 -1.87 14.18
C ARG A 34 -6.53 -2.87 13.22
N ALA A 35 -6.45 -2.55 11.93
CA ALA A 35 -5.75 -3.39 10.96
C ALA A 35 -4.25 -3.54 11.29
N VAL A 36 -3.59 -2.45 11.67
CA VAL A 36 -2.18 -2.48 12.14
C VAL A 36 -2.04 -3.34 13.40
N GLU A 37 -2.94 -3.17 14.38
CA GLU A 37 -2.93 -3.98 15.63
C GLU A 37 -3.16 -5.47 15.34
N TYR A 38 -4.08 -5.78 14.46
CA TYR A 38 -4.34 -7.16 14.04
C TYR A 38 -3.10 -7.79 13.40
N VAL A 39 -2.47 -7.10 12.44
CA VAL A 39 -1.23 -7.56 11.80
C VAL A 39 -0.12 -7.73 12.83
N ALA A 40 0.03 -6.77 13.75
CA ALA A 40 1.01 -6.83 14.83
C ALA A 40 0.81 -8.09 15.68
N THR A 41 -0.43 -8.44 16.01
CA THR A 41 -0.77 -9.63 16.79
C THR A 41 -0.53 -10.94 16.02
N VAL A 42 -1.00 -11.01 14.76
CA VAL A 42 -0.90 -12.22 13.94
C VAL A 42 0.54 -12.53 13.57
N LEU A 43 1.36 -11.50 13.33
CA LEU A 43 2.75 -11.66 12.94
C LEU A 43 3.73 -11.59 14.11
N ALA A 44 3.25 -11.36 15.34
CA ALA A 44 4.10 -11.37 16.53
C ALA A 44 4.95 -12.64 16.59
N SER A 45 6.25 -12.49 16.80
CA SER A 45 7.21 -13.59 16.88
C SER A 45 7.34 -14.45 15.60
N ARG A 46 6.69 -14.10 14.48
CA ARG A 46 6.83 -14.78 13.19
C ARG A 46 7.94 -14.16 12.37
N ARG A 47 8.83 -14.99 11.83
CA ARG A 47 9.95 -14.54 10.98
C ARG A 47 9.64 -14.72 9.50
N GLY A 48 10.33 -13.94 8.66
CA GLY A 48 10.28 -14.09 7.20
C GLY A 48 9.14 -13.34 6.51
N PHE A 49 8.34 -12.55 7.24
CA PHE A 49 7.36 -11.66 6.63
C PHE A 49 8.00 -10.32 6.25
N GLN A 50 7.55 -9.76 5.14
CA GLN A 50 7.87 -8.41 4.69
C GLN A 50 6.57 -7.63 4.50
N LEU A 51 6.51 -6.44 5.05
CA LEU A 51 5.35 -5.57 5.00
C LEU A 51 5.67 -4.29 4.25
N CYS A 52 4.85 -4.00 3.26
CA CYS A 52 4.78 -2.68 2.64
C CYS A 52 3.60 -1.92 3.27
N LEU A 53 3.90 -0.87 4.01
CA LEU A 53 2.89 0.03 4.57
C LEU A 53 2.63 1.13 3.54
N ALA A 54 1.43 1.19 3.02
CA ALA A 54 1.06 2.15 1.99
C ALA A 54 0.04 3.16 2.52
N HIS A 55 0.32 4.43 2.28
CA HIS A 55 -0.64 5.51 2.49
C HIS A 55 -1.07 6.08 1.14
N PHE A 56 -2.38 6.06 0.91
CA PHE A 56 -2.96 6.59 -0.32
C PHE A 56 -3.31 8.06 -0.11
N LEU A 57 -2.61 8.92 -0.85
CA LEU A 57 -2.88 10.36 -0.85
C LEU A 57 -4.19 10.64 -1.59
N SER A 58 -4.89 11.70 -1.19
CA SER A 58 -5.99 12.22 -1.99
C SER A 58 -5.47 12.64 -3.37
N GLN A 59 -6.35 12.60 -4.34
CA GLN A 59 -6.02 13.09 -5.67
C GLN A 59 -5.75 14.60 -5.65
N LEU A 60 -4.90 15.05 -6.57
CA LEU A 60 -4.70 16.48 -6.78
C LEU A 60 -6.03 17.15 -7.14
N PRO A 61 -6.27 18.37 -6.68
CA PRO A 61 -7.39 19.17 -7.13
C PRO A 61 -7.40 19.32 -8.66
N PRO A 62 -8.58 19.29 -9.31
CA PRO A 62 -8.66 19.41 -10.77
C PRO A 62 -7.92 20.63 -11.32
N GLU A 63 -7.93 21.74 -10.60
CA GLU A 63 -7.26 22.98 -10.95
C GLU A 63 -5.74 22.84 -11.04
N MET A 64 -5.20 21.80 -10.40
CA MET A 64 -3.77 21.46 -10.44
C MET A 64 -3.43 20.39 -11.50
N LEU A 65 -4.41 19.87 -12.23
CA LEU A 65 -4.21 18.85 -13.27
C LEU A 65 -4.22 19.45 -14.68
N GLU A 66 -4.90 20.56 -14.88
CA GLU A 66 -5.10 21.17 -16.18
C GLU A 66 -4.44 22.54 -16.29
N PHE A 67 -3.77 22.79 -17.41
CA PHE A 67 -3.33 24.11 -17.83
C PHE A 67 -4.35 24.73 -18.75
N GLY A 68 -4.74 25.96 -18.45
CA GLY A 68 -5.21 26.84 -19.50
C GLY A 68 -4.01 27.27 -20.35
N GLY A 69 -3.93 26.82 -21.60
CA GLY A 69 -2.88 27.25 -22.53
C GLY A 69 -2.82 28.77 -22.67
N ALA A 70 -1.62 29.33 -22.71
CA ALA A 70 -1.41 30.72 -23.02
C ALA A 70 -1.00 30.81 -24.53
N GLU A 71 -1.48 31.85 -25.22
CA GLU A 71 -1.09 32.09 -26.62
C GLU A 71 0.40 32.48 -26.77
N ASP A 72 1.00 32.95 -25.68
CA ASP A 72 2.42 33.31 -25.62
C ASP A 72 3.27 32.17 -25.03
N PRO A 73 4.27 31.64 -25.76
CA PRO A 73 5.13 30.54 -25.30
C PRO A 73 5.93 30.84 -24.02
N GLU A 74 6.35 32.09 -23.83
CA GLU A 74 7.10 32.43 -22.60
C GLU A 74 6.17 32.43 -21.36
N ARG A 75 4.97 32.91 -21.52
CA ARG A 75 3.94 32.91 -20.48
C ARG A 75 3.48 31.49 -20.17
N GLU A 76 3.34 30.64 -21.17
CA GLU A 76 3.03 29.21 -21.00
C GLU A 76 4.10 28.52 -20.17
N GLN A 77 5.39 28.74 -20.46
CA GLN A 77 6.48 28.18 -19.68
C GLN A 77 6.52 28.66 -18.22
N GLN A 78 6.16 29.93 -17.98
CA GLN A 78 6.09 30.46 -16.62
C GLN A 78 4.96 29.80 -15.83
N LEU A 79 3.76 29.68 -16.43
CA LEU A 79 2.62 29.01 -15.82
C LEU A 79 2.92 27.53 -15.54
N ASP A 80 3.60 26.82 -16.44
CA ASP A 80 4.00 25.43 -16.26
C ASP A 80 4.95 25.26 -15.05
N ARG A 81 5.94 26.15 -14.91
CA ARG A 81 6.85 26.14 -13.75
C ARG A 81 6.12 26.42 -12.44
N GLN A 82 5.20 27.38 -12.45
CA GLN A 82 4.43 27.73 -11.28
C GLN A 82 3.55 26.56 -10.83
N LEU A 83 2.81 25.94 -11.74
CA LEU A 83 1.97 24.79 -11.42
C LEU A 83 2.78 23.61 -10.89
N LYS A 84 3.90 23.26 -11.50
CA LYS A 84 4.79 22.21 -11.01
C LYS A 84 5.24 22.49 -9.57
N THR A 85 5.51 23.74 -9.25
CA THR A 85 5.90 24.15 -7.89
C THR A 85 4.73 23.97 -6.92
N GLU A 86 3.53 24.40 -7.31
CA GLU A 86 2.31 24.26 -6.50
C GLU A 86 1.95 22.78 -6.27
N GLN A 87 2.03 21.95 -7.31
CA GLN A 87 1.84 20.50 -7.22
C GLN A 87 2.84 19.87 -6.24
N GLN A 88 4.12 20.22 -6.33
CA GLN A 88 5.15 19.69 -5.43
C GLN A 88 4.89 20.11 -3.96
N GLN A 89 4.50 21.36 -3.73
CA GLN A 89 4.17 21.85 -2.40
C GLN A 89 2.95 21.14 -1.81
N TRP A 90 1.92 20.92 -2.63
CA TRP A 90 0.73 20.19 -2.23
C TRP A 90 1.08 18.75 -1.83
N ILE A 91 1.84 18.04 -2.67
CA ILE A 91 2.28 16.68 -2.40
C ILE A 91 3.14 16.61 -1.12
N ALA A 92 4.06 17.53 -0.95
CA ALA A 92 4.91 17.59 0.24
C ALA A 92 4.06 17.79 1.51
N THR A 93 3.06 18.66 1.45
CA THR A 93 2.13 18.92 2.55
C THR A 93 1.28 17.68 2.85
N ALA A 94 0.72 17.04 1.83
CA ALA A 94 -0.07 15.83 1.99
C ALA A 94 0.74 14.68 2.61
N ARG A 95 1.98 14.46 2.14
CA ARG A 95 2.91 13.46 2.71
C ARG A 95 3.26 13.79 4.16
N LYS A 96 3.56 15.05 4.47
CA LYS A 96 3.86 15.50 5.84
C LYS A 96 2.68 15.22 6.78
N GLY A 97 1.45 15.47 6.34
CA GLY A 97 0.25 15.17 7.12
C GLY A 97 0.00 13.68 7.34
N ALA A 98 0.42 12.83 6.40
CA ALA A 98 0.23 11.37 6.47
C ALA A 98 1.36 10.64 7.23
N GLN A 99 2.56 11.22 7.28
CA GLN A 99 3.76 10.61 7.88
C GLN A 99 3.56 10.14 9.33
N PRO A 100 2.85 10.86 10.22
CA PRO A 100 2.63 10.39 11.59
C PRO A 100 1.92 9.04 11.67
N SER A 101 0.96 8.77 10.77
CA SER A 101 0.24 7.48 10.74
C SER A 101 1.15 6.33 10.32
N LEU A 102 2.01 6.54 9.32
CA LEU A 102 3.00 5.54 8.92
C LEU A 102 4.04 5.31 10.01
N ASN A 103 4.53 6.37 10.65
CA ASN A 103 5.50 6.27 11.75
C ASN A 103 4.91 5.49 12.93
N TRP A 104 3.67 5.78 13.29
CA TRP A 104 2.95 5.06 14.35
C TRP A 104 2.81 3.57 14.00
N ALA A 105 2.40 3.25 12.77
CA ALA A 105 2.25 1.88 12.31
C ALA A 105 3.59 1.11 12.33
N CYS A 106 4.66 1.72 11.84
CA CYS A 106 6.01 1.14 11.92
C CYS A 106 6.44 0.88 13.35
N ALA A 107 6.28 1.87 14.25
CA ALA A 107 6.65 1.73 15.66
C ALA A 107 5.83 0.61 16.33
N ARG A 108 4.54 0.52 16.03
CA ARG A 108 3.66 -0.52 16.58
C ARG A 108 4.04 -1.93 16.13
N LEU A 109 4.33 -2.10 14.83
CA LEU A 109 4.79 -3.37 14.26
C LEU A 109 6.17 -3.76 14.79
N HIS A 110 7.07 -2.80 14.90
CA HIS A 110 8.40 -3.03 15.47
C HIS A 110 8.31 -3.49 16.94
N LYS A 111 7.45 -2.84 17.74
CA LYS A 111 7.17 -3.26 19.12
C LYS A 111 6.61 -4.68 19.23
N ALA A 112 5.90 -5.15 18.21
CA ALA A 112 5.40 -6.53 18.12
C ALA A 112 6.47 -7.55 17.68
N GLY A 113 7.71 -7.11 17.43
CA GLY A 113 8.84 -7.99 17.12
C GLY A 113 9.16 -8.11 15.63
N LEU A 114 8.55 -7.29 14.76
CA LEU A 114 8.95 -7.26 13.35
C LEU A 114 10.22 -6.40 13.20
N PRO A 115 11.29 -6.91 12.55
CA PRO A 115 12.51 -6.14 12.36
C PRO A 115 12.28 -4.97 11.40
N ALA A 116 12.95 -3.83 11.63
CA ALA A 116 12.83 -2.64 10.78
C ALA A 116 13.15 -2.95 9.31
N SER A 117 14.07 -3.86 9.03
CA SER A 117 14.43 -4.30 7.68
C SER A 117 13.32 -5.04 6.93
N SER A 118 12.27 -5.47 7.64
CA SER A 118 11.08 -6.11 7.03
C SER A 118 9.94 -5.13 6.75
N LEU A 119 10.09 -3.87 7.14
CA LEU A 119 9.09 -2.83 6.98
C LEU A 119 9.54 -1.83 5.90
N THR A 120 8.70 -1.58 4.93
CA THR A 120 8.87 -0.51 3.95
C THR A 120 7.65 0.40 3.97
N THR A 121 7.84 1.69 3.73
CA THR A 121 6.75 2.66 3.67
C THR A 121 6.66 3.26 2.27
N GLN A 122 5.46 3.47 1.78
CA GLN A 122 5.23 4.04 0.46
C GLN A 122 3.98 4.94 0.46
N PHE A 123 4.04 6.00 -0.33
CA PHE A 123 2.88 6.82 -0.68
C PHE A 123 2.39 6.47 -2.07
N SER A 124 1.07 6.57 -2.30
CA SER A 124 0.52 6.51 -3.66
C SER A 124 0.96 7.73 -4.49
N ASP A 125 0.84 7.60 -5.79
CA ASP A 125 1.07 8.70 -6.73
C ASP A 125 -0.23 9.52 -6.87
N PRO A 126 -0.26 10.80 -6.45
CA PRO A 126 -1.46 11.62 -6.52
C PRO A 126 -1.85 12.04 -7.95
N PHE A 127 -0.98 11.81 -8.94
CA PHE A 127 -1.27 12.10 -10.36
C PHE A 127 -2.08 11.02 -11.07
N ARG A 128 -2.28 9.86 -10.45
CA ARG A 128 -3.06 8.73 -11.03
C ARG A 128 -4.57 8.96 -10.90
N ALA A 129 -5.05 10.11 -11.37
CA ALA A 129 -6.44 10.55 -11.22
C ALA A 129 -7.49 9.67 -11.94
N GLN A 130 -7.08 8.77 -12.85
CA GLN A 130 -8.00 7.97 -13.67
C GLN A 130 -8.33 6.60 -13.08
N ASN A 131 -7.55 6.13 -12.10
CA ASN A 131 -7.76 4.82 -11.49
C ASN A 131 -8.57 4.93 -10.19
N SER A 132 -9.43 3.96 -9.95
CA SER A 132 -10.04 3.83 -8.63
C SER A 132 -8.96 3.50 -7.59
N VAL A 133 -9.16 3.91 -6.33
CA VAL A 133 -8.18 3.59 -5.26
C VAL A 133 -8.03 2.08 -5.06
N SER A 134 -9.08 1.29 -5.32
CA SER A 134 -8.97 -0.17 -5.32
C SER A 134 -8.00 -0.68 -6.38
N GLU A 135 -8.02 -0.13 -7.59
CA GLU A 135 -7.08 -0.46 -8.65
C GLU A 135 -5.65 -0.06 -8.29
N GLU A 136 -5.46 1.12 -7.69
CA GLU A 136 -4.14 1.57 -7.22
C GLU A 136 -3.58 0.64 -6.13
N ILE A 137 -4.42 0.20 -5.18
CA ILE A 137 -4.02 -0.76 -4.15
C ILE A 137 -3.56 -2.08 -4.79
N LEU A 138 -4.34 -2.59 -5.75
CA LEU A 138 -4.02 -3.84 -6.44
C LEU A 138 -2.74 -3.71 -7.28
N GLU A 139 -2.55 -2.60 -7.97
CA GLU A 139 -1.34 -2.33 -8.73
C GLU A 139 -0.10 -2.21 -7.83
N LEU A 140 -0.24 -1.48 -6.72
CA LEU A 140 0.82 -1.35 -5.73
C LEU A 140 1.20 -2.71 -5.13
N ALA A 141 0.20 -3.56 -4.86
CA ALA A 141 0.43 -4.92 -4.37
C ALA A 141 1.18 -5.78 -5.41
N ARG A 142 0.82 -5.67 -6.70
CA ARG A 142 1.53 -6.37 -7.79
C ARG A 142 2.97 -5.91 -7.92
N THR A 143 3.19 -4.59 -7.95
CA THR A 143 4.53 -3.97 -8.08
C THR A 143 5.45 -4.39 -6.94
N ASN A 144 4.94 -4.41 -5.70
CA ASN A 144 5.70 -4.84 -4.52
C ASN A 144 5.70 -6.37 -4.32
N LYS A 145 5.13 -7.13 -5.26
CA LYS A 145 5.02 -8.59 -5.20
C LYS A 145 4.34 -9.07 -3.91
N CYS A 146 3.42 -8.28 -3.36
CA CYS A 146 2.59 -8.66 -2.24
C CYS A 146 1.48 -9.60 -2.71
N ARG A 147 1.22 -10.68 -1.98
CA ARG A 147 0.09 -11.57 -2.24
C ARG A 147 -1.06 -11.40 -1.27
N THR A 148 -0.80 -10.76 -0.15
CA THR A 148 -1.81 -10.46 0.85
C THR A 148 -1.97 -8.96 0.95
N ILE A 149 -3.20 -8.49 0.92
CA ILE A 149 -3.57 -7.09 1.11
C ILE A 149 -4.38 -7.01 2.40
N VAL A 150 -3.99 -6.11 3.28
CA VAL A 150 -4.66 -5.87 4.56
C VAL A 150 -5.23 -4.46 4.58
N VAL A 151 -6.52 -4.36 4.82
CA VAL A 151 -7.22 -3.07 4.91
C VAL A 151 -8.14 -3.04 6.13
N GLY A 152 -8.26 -1.90 6.76
CA GLY A 152 -9.37 -1.66 7.69
C GLY A 152 -10.65 -1.45 6.89
N ARG A 153 -11.78 -2.00 7.31
CA ARG A 153 -13.04 -1.95 6.56
C ARG A 153 -13.48 -0.52 6.20
N ARG A 154 -13.21 0.44 7.08
CA ARG A 154 -13.52 1.86 6.87
C ARG A 154 -12.29 2.71 6.59
N SER A 155 -11.17 2.08 6.20
CA SER A 155 -9.99 2.81 5.74
C SER A 155 -10.34 3.66 4.54
N LEU A 156 -9.66 4.78 4.41
CA LEU A 156 -9.88 5.72 3.31
C LEU A 156 -11.33 6.23 3.27
N SER A 157 -11.91 6.55 4.43
CA SER A 157 -13.29 7.03 4.57
C SER A 157 -13.61 8.26 3.70
N TRP A 158 -12.60 9.07 3.37
CA TRP A 158 -12.70 10.19 2.43
C TRP A 158 -13.08 9.73 1.01
N LEU A 159 -12.73 8.50 0.64
CA LEU A 159 -13.02 7.92 -0.66
C LEU A 159 -14.52 7.67 -0.87
N ARG A 160 -15.28 7.42 0.20
CA ARG A 160 -16.74 7.20 0.10
C ARG A 160 -17.47 8.35 -0.58
N ARG A 161 -16.91 9.57 -0.52
CA ARG A 161 -17.47 10.73 -1.23
C ARG A 161 -17.24 10.67 -2.73
N LEU A 162 -16.19 9.95 -3.17
CA LEU A 162 -15.79 9.86 -4.59
C LEU A 162 -16.32 8.59 -5.28
N THR A 163 -16.69 7.55 -4.52
CA THR A 163 -17.05 6.22 -5.05
C THR A 163 -18.54 5.94 -5.06
N ALA A 164 -19.39 6.96 -5.07
CA ALA A 164 -20.85 6.80 -4.99
C ALA A 164 -21.32 5.87 -3.85
N GLY A 165 -20.60 5.87 -2.73
CA GLY A 165 -20.93 5.10 -1.53
C GLY A 165 -20.46 3.64 -1.52
N LYS A 166 -19.77 3.15 -2.55
CA LYS A 166 -19.20 1.79 -2.54
C LYS A 166 -18.09 1.65 -1.51
N ASP A 167 -18.12 0.57 -0.75
CA ASP A 167 -17.09 0.25 0.23
C ASP A 167 -15.82 -0.22 -0.48
N LEU A 168 -14.66 0.32 -0.07
CA LEU A 168 -13.35 -0.10 -0.59
C LEU A 168 -13.13 -1.61 -0.45
N ALA A 169 -13.54 -2.18 0.68
CA ALA A 169 -13.41 -3.61 0.94
C ALA A 169 -14.20 -4.42 -0.10
N GLU A 170 -15.41 -3.99 -0.43
CA GLU A 170 -16.25 -4.63 -1.44
C GLU A 170 -15.63 -4.55 -2.84
N GLN A 171 -15.09 -3.39 -3.21
CA GLN A 171 -14.39 -3.22 -4.49
C GLN A 171 -13.15 -4.13 -4.58
N LEU A 172 -12.36 -4.21 -3.50
CA LEU A 172 -11.20 -5.11 -3.46
C LEU A 172 -11.59 -6.58 -3.55
N VAL A 173 -12.71 -7.00 -2.95
CA VAL A 173 -13.21 -8.38 -3.08
C VAL A 173 -13.60 -8.67 -4.52
N GLN A 174 -14.25 -7.74 -5.21
CA GLN A 174 -14.68 -7.92 -6.59
C GLN A 174 -13.51 -7.93 -7.58
N GLN A 175 -12.50 -7.10 -7.37
CA GLN A 175 -11.39 -6.87 -8.31
C GLN A 175 -10.11 -7.61 -7.94
N GLY A 176 -10.00 -8.07 -6.69
CA GLY A 176 -8.76 -8.60 -6.10
C GLY A 176 -8.44 -10.06 -6.42
N SER A 177 -8.88 -10.57 -7.56
CA SER A 177 -8.57 -11.94 -8.00
C SER A 177 -7.06 -12.21 -7.95
N GLY A 178 -6.69 -13.32 -7.31
CA GLY A 178 -5.28 -13.71 -7.12
C GLY A 178 -4.60 -13.14 -5.87
N PHE A 179 -5.32 -12.34 -5.07
CA PHE A 179 -4.84 -11.85 -3.77
C PHE A 179 -5.58 -12.50 -2.60
N THR A 180 -4.90 -12.61 -1.48
CA THR A 180 -5.53 -12.87 -0.18
C THR A 180 -5.89 -11.51 0.44
N LEU A 181 -7.14 -11.33 0.81
CA LEU A 181 -7.61 -10.08 1.41
C LEU A 181 -7.90 -10.28 2.90
N TRP A 182 -7.35 -9.42 3.74
CA TRP A 182 -7.68 -9.32 5.16
C TRP A 182 -8.42 -8.00 5.38
N ILE A 183 -9.71 -8.08 5.60
CA ILE A 183 -10.57 -6.93 5.90
C ILE A 183 -10.80 -6.93 7.40
N VAL A 184 -10.26 -5.91 8.08
CA VAL A 184 -10.31 -5.79 9.55
C VAL A 184 -11.35 -4.75 9.93
N GLU A 185 -12.27 -5.11 10.81
CA GLU A 185 -13.33 -4.22 11.33
C GLU A 185 -12.89 -3.36 12.51
#